data_5d884be09afa562258c1deb44482a098
#
_entry.id   5d884be09afa562258c1deb44482a098
#
_cell.length_a   1.000
_cell.length_b   1.000
_cell.length_c   1.000
_cell.angle_alpha   90.00
_cell.angle_beta   90.00
_cell.angle_gamma   90.00
#
_symmetry.space_group_name_H-M   'P 1'
#
loop_
_entity.id
_entity.type
_entity.pdbx_description
1 polymer ?
#
loop_
_entity_poly.entity_id
_entity_poly.type
_entity_poly.pdbx_seq_one_letter_code
_entity_poly.pdbx_strand_id
1 'polypeptide(L)'
;MTKPNGKLTSILGVSAYYHDSAACLVQNGQIVAAAQEERFTRKKHDAGFPSHAVEFCLRQGGVGIRDVDYLVFYDKPFVKFERLLETYLSYAPKGLGSFLAAIPVWIKEKLFLRNLLEKAFRQVGNLEKKENLPALLFGEHHESHAAAAFFPSPYEEAVVLCMDGVGEWATTSAWVGRGNQLTPLWEIPFPHSIGLLYSAFTYYTGFKVNSGEYKVMGLAPYGEPKYVKTILDNVVDV
;
A
#
# COMPACT_ATOMS: atom_id res chain seq x y z
N MET A 1 1.02 -24.31 -4.67
CA MET A 1 0.63 -25.38 -3.72
C MET A 1 -0.80 -25.79 -4.03
N THR A 2 -1.03 -27.00 -4.49
CA THR A 2 -2.38 -27.55 -4.67
C THR A 2 -2.87 -28.09 -3.32
N LYS A 3 -4.12 -27.80 -2.97
CA LYS A 3 -4.76 -28.41 -1.79
C LYS A 3 -4.82 -29.94 -1.95
N PRO A 4 -4.94 -30.71 -0.83
CA PRO A 4 -5.06 -32.17 -0.88
C PRO A 4 -6.15 -32.70 -1.81
N ASN A 5 -7.14 -31.89 -2.16
CA ASN A 5 -8.27 -32.22 -3.01
C ASN A 5 -8.10 -31.76 -4.49
N GLY A 6 -6.91 -31.39 -4.93
CA GLY A 6 -6.69 -30.88 -6.29
C GLY A 6 -7.28 -29.48 -6.59
N LYS A 7 -7.88 -28.81 -5.58
CA LYS A 7 -8.43 -27.47 -5.74
C LYS A 7 -7.29 -26.44 -5.78
N LEU A 8 -7.36 -25.49 -6.71
CA LEU A 8 -6.42 -24.38 -6.83
C LEU A 8 -6.52 -23.49 -5.59
N THR A 9 -5.36 -23.02 -5.07
CA THR A 9 -5.35 -21.97 -4.04
C THR A 9 -5.55 -20.62 -4.71
N SER A 10 -6.63 -19.92 -4.35
CA SER A 10 -6.99 -18.62 -4.90
C SER A 10 -6.84 -17.52 -3.84
N ILE A 11 -6.09 -16.47 -4.15
CA ILE A 11 -5.84 -15.33 -3.27
C ILE A 11 -6.25 -14.07 -4.01
N LEU A 12 -7.11 -13.26 -3.40
CA LEU A 12 -7.52 -11.97 -3.94
C LEU A 12 -6.91 -10.85 -3.09
N GLY A 13 -5.92 -10.15 -3.65
CA GLY A 13 -5.32 -8.96 -3.05
C GLY A 13 -6.05 -7.71 -3.47
N VAL A 14 -6.21 -6.75 -2.55
CA VAL A 14 -6.78 -5.43 -2.82
C VAL A 14 -5.99 -4.31 -2.18
N SER A 15 -5.91 -3.17 -2.88
CA SER A 15 -5.56 -1.86 -2.31
C SER A 15 -6.76 -0.93 -2.41
N ALA A 16 -7.04 -0.18 -1.32
CA ALA A 16 -8.20 0.71 -1.25
C ALA A 16 -8.03 1.78 -0.17
N TYR A 17 -8.86 2.81 -0.23
CA TYR A 17 -9.02 3.87 0.78
C TYR A 17 -7.80 4.77 1.00
N TYR A 18 -6.95 4.88 -0.02
CA TYR A 18 -5.85 5.86 -0.05
C TYR A 18 -5.77 6.55 -1.43
N HIS A 19 -5.16 5.92 -2.42
CA HIS A 19 -5.17 6.33 -3.83
C HIS A 19 -5.00 5.10 -4.71
N ASP A 20 -5.36 5.22 -5.99
CA ASP A 20 -5.10 4.21 -7.03
C ASP A 20 -5.55 2.80 -6.61
N SER A 21 -6.80 2.68 -6.15
CA SER A 21 -7.33 1.39 -5.71
C SER A 21 -7.29 0.34 -6.83
N ALA A 22 -6.98 -0.90 -6.45
CA ALA A 22 -6.72 -1.98 -7.39
C ALA A 22 -7.07 -3.35 -6.78
N ALA A 23 -7.22 -4.34 -7.64
CA ALA A 23 -7.35 -5.73 -7.25
C ALA A 23 -6.44 -6.63 -8.10
N CYS A 24 -6.00 -7.73 -7.50
CA CYS A 24 -5.20 -8.77 -8.17
C CYS A 24 -5.65 -10.15 -7.69
N LEU A 25 -5.90 -11.06 -8.61
CA LEU A 25 -6.19 -12.47 -8.33
C LEU A 25 -4.98 -13.32 -8.68
N VAL A 26 -4.50 -14.05 -7.68
CA VAL A 26 -3.42 -15.04 -7.82
C VAL A 26 -3.99 -16.44 -7.60
N GLN A 27 -3.77 -17.36 -8.54
CA GLN A 27 -4.15 -18.76 -8.41
C GLN A 27 -2.91 -19.65 -8.56
N ASN A 28 -2.66 -20.47 -7.55
CA ASN A 28 -1.47 -21.36 -7.48
C ASN A 28 -0.13 -20.65 -7.77
N GLY A 29 0.03 -19.42 -7.30
CA GLY A 29 1.24 -18.63 -7.51
C GLY A 29 1.31 -17.91 -8.86
N GLN A 30 0.29 -18.03 -9.71
CA GLN A 30 0.21 -17.32 -10.98
C GLN A 30 -0.74 -16.12 -10.88
N ILE A 31 -0.32 -14.96 -11.36
CA ILE A 31 -1.18 -13.80 -11.49
C ILE A 31 -2.15 -14.06 -12.64
N VAL A 32 -3.43 -14.24 -12.32
CA VAL A 32 -4.49 -14.51 -13.31
C VAL A 32 -5.02 -13.22 -13.90
N ALA A 33 -5.24 -12.24 -13.05
CA ALA A 33 -5.71 -10.91 -13.45
C ALA A 33 -5.32 -9.85 -12.42
N ALA A 34 -5.06 -8.64 -12.90
CA ALA A 34 -4.87 -7.46 -12.07
C ALA A 34 -5.44 -6.23 -12.78
N ALA A 35 -6.09 -5.34 -12.03
CA ALA A 35 -6.64 -4.12 -12.58
C ALA A 35 -6.74 -3.00 -11.53
N GLN A 36 -6.57 -1.75 -11.97
CA GLN A 36 -6.91 -0.57 -11.20
C GLN A 36 -8.38 -0.20 -11.41
N GLU A 37 -9.03 0.28 -10.36
CA GLU A 37 -10.43 0.70 -10.39
C GLU A 37 -10.68 1.85 -11.38
N GLU A 38 -9.73 2.78 -11.52
CA GLU A 38 -9.82 3.90 -12.45
C GLU A 38 -9.97 3.47 -13.93
N ARG A 39 -9.60 2.26 -14.30
CA ARG A 39 -9.81 1.72 -15.66
C ARG A 39 -11.28 1.57 -15.98
N PHE A 40 -12.10 1.33 -14.95
CA PHE A 40 -13.54 1.14 -15.06
C PHE A 40 -14.31 2.43 -14.76
N THR A 41 -13.98 3.09 -13.64
CA THR A 41 -14.68 4.30 -13.19
C THR A 41 -14.30 5.55 -13.98
N ARG A 42 -13.17 5.55 -14.67
CA ARG A 42 -12.59 6.72 -15.37
C ARG A 42 -12.28 7.90 -14.42
N LYS A 43 -12.26 7.64 -13.13
CA LYS A 43 -11.89 8.61 -12.10
C LYS A 43 -10.43 8.41 -11.75
N LYS A 44 -9.59 9.39 -12.12
CA LYS A 44 -8.17 9.37 -11.83
C LYS A 44 -7.90 9.34 -10.32
N HIS A 45 -6.96 8.48 -9.90
CA HIS A 45 -6.62 8.26 -8.48
C HIS A 45 -7.84 7.85 -7.63
N ASP A 46 -8.73 7.01 -8.17
CA ASP A 46 -9.88 6.51 -7.42
C ASP A 46 -9.42 5.81 -6.15
N ALA A 47 -9.86 6.32 -5.00
CA ALA A 47 -9.47 5.84 -3.68
C ALA A 47 -10.53 4.90 -3.06
N GLY A 48 -11.67 4.71 -3.72
CA GLY A 48 -12.75 3.86 -3.23
C GLY A 48 -12.36 2.38 -3.10
N PHE A 49 -13.31 1.56 -2.64
CA PHE A 49 -13.13 0.11 -2.74
C PHE A 49 -13.18 -0.31 -4.23
N PRO A 50 -12.24 -1.14 -4.72
CA PRO A 50 -12.11 -1.45 -6.14
C PRO A 50 -13.12 -2.52 -6.60
N SER A 51 -14.41 -2.21 -6.56
CA SER A 51 -15.49 -3.17 -6.83
C SER A 51 -15.43 -3.74 -8.24
N HIS A 52 -15.23 -2.88 -9.25
CA HIS A 52 -15.17 -3.33 -10.65
C HIS A 52 -13.88 -4.12 -10.94
N ALA A 53 -12.76 -3.71 -10.34
CA ALA A 53 -11.51 -4.45 -10.48
C ALA A 53 -11.59 -5.83 -9.82
N VAL A 54 -12.23 -5.94 -8.65
CA VAL A 54 -12.51 -7.21 -7.98
C VAL A 54 -13.40 -8.11 -8.85
N GLU A 55 -14.52 -7.59 -9.36
CA GLU A 55 -15.41 -8.33 -10.25
C GLU A 55 -14.69 -8.80 -11.53
N PHE A 56 -13.88 -7.91 -12.11
CA PHE A 56 -13.06 -8.26 -13.27
C PHE A 56 -12.10 -9.41 -12.96
N CYS A 57 -11.34 -9.33 -11.86
CA CYS A 57 -10.39 -10.35 -11.48
C CYS A 57 -11.06 -11.71 -11.21
N LEU A 58 -12.16 -11.73 -10.47
CA LEU A 58 -12.93 -12.93 -10.19
C LEU A 58 -13.48 -13.57 -11.48
N ARG A 59 -14.02 -12.76 -12.38
CA ARG A 59 -14.52 -13.23 -13.68
C ARG A 59 -13.41 -13.82 -14.56
N GLN A 60 -12.23 -13.18 -14.61
CA GLN A 60 -11.08 -13.70 -15.36
C GLN A 60 -10.57 -15.03 -14.78
N GLY A 61 -10.63 -15.20 -13.47
CA GLY A 61 -10.26 -16.45 -12.79
C GLY A 61 -11.34 -17.54 -12.82
N GLY A 62 -12.54 -17.23 -13.34
CA GLY A 62 -13.66 -18.18 -13.36
C GLY A 62 -14.13 -18.61 -11.98
N VAL A 63 -13.96 -17.73 -10.95
CA VAL A 63 -14.29 -18.03 -9.56
C VAL A 63 -15.21 -16.96 -8.96
N GLY A 64 -16.05 -17.35 -8.00
CA GLY A 64 -16.76 -16.44 -7.15
C GLY A 64 -15.97 -16.10 -5.89
N ILE A 65 -16.40 -15.07 -5.13
CA ILE A 65 -15.71 -14.70 -3.90
C ILE A 65 -15.71 -15.84 -2.87
N ARG A 66 -16.71 -16.73 -2.90
CA ARG A 66 -16.80 -17.92 -2.05
C ARG A 66 -15.73 -18.97 -2.34
N ASP A 67 -15.17 -18.94 -3.57
CA ASP A 67 -14.14 -19.88 -4.02
C ASP A 67 -12.73 -19.40 -3.74
N VAL A 68 -12.58 -18.12 -3.34
CA VAL A 68 -11.31 -17.52 -2.90
C VAL A 68 -10.97 -18.06 -1.51
N ASP A 69 -9.71 -18.37 -1.28
CA ASP A 69 -9.25 -18.88 0.02
C ASP A 69 -8.87 -17.76 0.98
N TYR A 70 -8.22 -16.71 0.44
CA TYR A 70 -7.74 -15.58 1.22
C TYR A 70 -8.04 -14.27 0.51
N LEU A 71 -8.55 -13.32 1.28
CA LEU A 71 -8.61 -11.90 0.92
C LEU A 71 -7.42 -11.21 1.59
N VAL A 72 -6.65 -10.45 0.84
CA VAL A 72 -5.43 -9.81 1.37
C VAL A 72 -5.48 -8.31 1.17
N PHE A 73 -5.23 -7.57 2.23
CA PHE A 73 -5.03 -6.13 2.20
C PHE A 73 -3.57 -5.79 2.46
N TYR A 74 -3.03 -4.80 1.77
CA TYR A 74 -1.60 -4.54 1.61
C TYR A 74 -0.91 -3.87 2.80
N ASP A 75 -1.63 -3.44 3.84
CA ASP A 75 -1.03 -2.81 5.01
C ASP A 75 -1.74 -3.15 6.34
N LYS A 76 -1.11 -2.81 7.47
CA LYS A 76 -1.60 -3.03 8.83
C LYS A 76 -2.11 -1.70 9.43
N PRO A 77 -3.41 -1.40 9.36
CA PRO A 77 -3.95 -0.09 9.76
C PRO A 77 -3.74 0.25 11.23
N PHE A 78 -3.70 -0.76 12.11
CA PHE A 78 -3.46 -0.54 13.54
C PHE A 78 -2.04 -0.06 13.83
N VAL A 79 -1.03 -0.60 13.13
CA VAL A 79 0.37 -0.17 13.28
C VAL A 79 0.56 1.26 12.74
N LYS A 80 -0.11 1.60 11.63
CA LYS A 80 -0.15 2.99 11.15
C LYS A 80 -0.77 3.95 12.16
N PHE A 81 -1.84 3.53 12.82
CA PHE A 81 -2.50 4.33 13.84
C PHE A 81 -1.62 4.52 15.08
N GLU A 82 -0.93 3.47 15.54
CA GLU A 82 0.06 3.52 16.62
C GLU A 82 1.14 4.56 16.33
N ARG A 83 1.80 4.49 15.18
CA ARG A 83 2.80 5.48 14.76
C ARG A 83 2.25 6.92 14.80
N LEU A 84 1.03 7.13 14.32
CA LEU A 84 0.39 8.45 14.36
C LEU A 84 0.27 8.96 15.79
N LEU A 85 -0.23 8.13 16.70
CA LEU A 85 -0.37 8.49 18.12
C LEU A 85 0.97 8.78 18.76
N GLU A 86 1.97 7.94 18.58
CA GLU A 86 3.31 8.13 19.13
C GLU A 86 3.96 9.42 18.60
N THR A 87 3.78 9.71 17.32
CA THR A 87 4.26 10.95 16.71
C THR A 87 3.65 12.16 17.39
N TYR A 88 2.33 12.21 17.55
CA TYR A 88 1.69 13.35 18.23
C TYR A 88 2.07 13.48 19.70
N LEU A 89 2.20 12.37 20.41
CA LEU A 89 2.64 12.37 21.81
C LEU A 89 4.08 12.88 21.95
N SER A 90 4.97 12.50 21.06
CA SER A 90 6.38 12.92 21.08
C SER A 90 6.56 14.43 20.83
N TYR A 91 5.63 15.05 20.12
CA TYR A 91 5.68 16.48 19.82
C TYR A 91 4.74 17.35 20.69
N ALA A 92 4.00 16.74 21.62
CA ALA A 92 3.07 17.46 22.48
C ALA A 92 3.77 18.60 23.27
N PRO A 93 3.14 19.77 23.43
CA PRO A 93 1.78 20.16 23.02
C PRO A 93 1.68 20.67 21.57
N LYS A 94 2.80 20.66 20.81
CA LYS A 94 2.80 21.08 19.39
C LYS A 94 1.93 20.13 18.57
N GLY A 95 1.20 20.67 17.61
CA GLY A 95 0.35 19.85 16.72
C GLY A 95 -1.02 19.46 17.29
N LEU A 96 -1.42 19.95 18.47
CA LEU A 96 -2.72 19.61 19.07
C LEU A 96 -3.90 19.90 18.14
N GLY A 97 -3.88 21.00 17.39
CA GLY A 97 -4.95 21.34 16.43
C GLY A 97 -5.05 20.32 15.29
N SER A 98 -3.92 19.90 14.73
CA SER A 98 -3.89 18.86 13.68
C SER A 98 -4.26 17.48 14.22
N PHE A 99 -3.86 17.16 15.46
CA PHE A 99 -4.27 15.94 16.15
C PHE A 99 -5.80 15.85 16.29
N LEU A 100 -6.42 16.90 16.83
CA LEU A 100 -7.87 16.95 17.02
C LEU A 100 -8.65 16.87 15.69
N ALA A 101 -8.10 17.41 14.61
CA ALA A 101 -8.68 17.29 13.28
C ALA A 101 -8.49 15.89 12.66
N ALA A 102 -7.33 15.27 12.86
CA ALA A 102 -6.98 13.99 12.26
C ALA A 102 -7.62 12.78 12.95
N ILE A 103 -7.65 12.77 14.29
CA ILE A 103 -8.09 11.60 15.09
C ILE A 103 -9.50 11.12 14.74
N PRO A 104 -10.54 11.97 14.61
CA PRO A 104 -11.88 11.49 14.25
C PRO A 104 -11.93 10.78 12.89
N VAL A 105 -11.15 11.28 11.92
CA VAL A 105 -11.05 10.68 10.59
C VAL A 105 -10.34 9.32 10.68
N TRP A 106 -9.23 9.24 11.38
CA TRP A 106 -8.46 8.00 11.55
C TRP A 106 -9.23 6.93 12.31
N ILE A 107 -9.92 7.30 13.39
CA ILE A 107 -10.78 6.36 14.12
C ILE A 107 -11.85 5.81 13.19
N LYS A 108 -12.56 6.67 12.47
CA LYS A 108 -13.65 6.26 11.58
C LYS A 108 -13.18 5.41 10.40
N GLU A 109 -12.07 5.76 9.78
CA GLU A 109 -11.63 5.14 8.53
C GLU A 109 -10.65 3.98 8.73
N LYS A 110 -9.76 4.06 9.73
CA LYS A 110 -8.67 3.10 9.89
C LYS A 110 -8.95 2.03 10.95
N LEU A 111 -9.51 2.37 12.09
CA LEU A 111 -9.86 1.37 13.11
C LEU A 111 -11.01 0.44 12.64
N PHE A 112 -11.91 0.95 11.81
CA PHE A 112 -13.01 0.17 11.25
C PHE A 112 -12.73 -0.38 9.85
N LEU A 113 -11.48 -0.27 9.36
CA LEU A 113 -11.11 -0.69 8.00
C LEU A 113 -11.48 -2.15 7.73
N ARG A 114 -11.25 -3.05 8.70
CA ARG A 114 -11.66 -4.45 8.58
C ARG A 114 -13.14 -4.57 8.26
N ASN A 115 -14.00 -3.89 9.02
CA ASN A 115 -15.45 -3.93 8.83
C ASN A 115 -15.87 -3.31 7.49
N LEU A 116 -15.16 -2.26 7.04
CA LEU A 116 -15.40 -1.63 5.75
C LEU A 116 -15.06 -2.59 4.60
N LEU A 117 -13.91 -3.25 4.68
CA LEU A 117 -13.49 -4.26 3.70
C LEU A 117 -14.46 -5.44 3.67
N GLU A 118 -14.80 -6.02 4.82
CA GLU A 118 -15.74 -7.14 4.91
C GLU A 118 -17.11 -6.77 4.32
N LYS A 119 -17.62 -5.58 4.61
CA LYS A 119 -18.87 -5.08 4.04
C LYS A 119 -18.79 -4.95 2.52
N ALA A 120 -17.69 -4.38 2.01
CA ALA A 120 -17.48 -4.19 0.57
C ALA A 120 -17.35 -5.51 -0.18
N PHE A 121 -16.58 -6.46 0.35
CA PHE A 121 -16.47 -7.80 -0.22
C PHE A 121 -17.82 -8.53 -0.23
N ARG A 122 -18.64 -8.40 0.82
CA ARG A 122 -19.98 -8.97 0.85
C ARG A 122 -20.87 -8.37 -0.24
N GLN A 123 -20.79 -7.07 -0.47
CA GLN A 123 -21.55 -6.40 -1.51
C GLN A 123 -21.17 -6.91 -2.91
N VAL A 124 -19.89 -6.98 -3.21
CA VAL A 124 -19.41 -7.52 -4.51
C VAL A 124 -19.77 -9.00 -4.69
N GLY A 125 -19.67 -9.79 -3.62
CA GLY A 125 -19.99 -11.22 -3.66
C GLY A 125 -21.50 -11.55 -3.55
N ASN A 126 -22.38 -10.56 -3.38
CA ASN A 126 -23.79 -10.75 -3.07
C ASN A 126 -24.00 -11.72 -1.91
N LEU A 127 -23.22 -11.56 -0.82
CA LEU A 127 -23.25 -12.43 0.35
C LEU A 127 -24.19 -11.88 1.43
N GLU A 128 -25.01 -12.75 2.00
CA GLU A 128 -25.79 -12.41 3.19
C GLU A 128 -24.89 -12.23 4.43
N LYS A 129 -25.37 -11.49 5.45
CA LYS A 129 -24.60 -11.27 6.69
C LYS A 129 -24.16 -12.53 7.41
N LYS A 130 -24.98 -13.59 7.33
CA LYS A 130 -24.72 -14.89 7.97
C LYS A 130 -23.74 -15.80 7.21
N GLU A 131 -23.46 -15.49 5.94
CA GLU A 131 -22.52 -16.29 5.14
C GLU A 131 -21.09 -15.97 5.54
N ASN A 132 -20.19 -16.95 5.47
CA ASN A 132 -18.79 -16.76 5.79
C ASN A 132 -18.07 -16.09 4.61
N LEU A 133 -17.27 -15.06 4.92
CA LEU A 133 -16.25 -14.55 3.99
C LEU A 133 -15.00 -15.42 4.05
N PRO A 134 -14.20 -15.47 2.97
CA PRO A 134 -12.82 -15.95 3.05
C PRO A 134 -12.03 -15.22 4.14
N ALA A 135 -10.97 -15.85 4.63
CA ALA A 135 -10.12 -15.23 5.64
C ALA A 135 -9.51 -13.92 5.13
N LEU A 136 -9.75 -12.81 5.84
CA LEU A 136 -9.17 -11.50 5.54
C LEU A 136 -7.86 -11.32 6.30
N LEU A 137 -6.77 -11.20 5.55
CA LEU A 137 -5.41 -11.04 6.04
C LEU A 137 -4.91 -9.62 5.73
N PHE A 138 -3.97 -9.15 6.55
CA PHE A 138 -3.31 -7.86 6.40
C PHE A 138 -1.80 -8.09 6.31
N GLY A 139 -1.20 -7.72 5.19
CA GLY A 139 0.25 -7.75 4.97
C GLY A 139 0.93 -6.51 5.56
N GLU A 140 2.23 -6.56 5.72
CA GLU A 140 3.03 -5.36 6.00
C GLU A 140 3.24 -4.55 4.72
N HIS A 141 3.26 -3.22 4.86
CA HIS A 141 3.33 -2.32 3.71
C HIS A 141 4.61 -2.55 2.88
N HIS A 142 5.77 -2.53 3.51
CA HIS A 142 7.05 -2.74 2.81
C HIS A 142 7.24 -4.20 2.35
N GLU A 143 6.72 -5.18 3.08
CA GLU A 143 6.66 -6.56 2.61
C GLU A 143 5.79 -6.69 1.35
N SER A 144 4.67 -5.97 1.30
CA SER A 144 3.80 -5.94 0.12
C SER A 144 4.49 -5.30 -1.09
N HIS A 145 5.28 -4.23 -0.89
CA HIS A 145 6.12 -3.65 -1.93
C HIS A 145 7.20 -4.62 -2.42
N ALA A 146 7.92 -5.25 -1.49
CA ALA A 146 8.96 -6.21 -1.81
C ALA A 146 8.40 -7.43 -2.58
N ALA A 147 7.26 -7.94 -2.14
CA ALA A 147 6.55 -9.04 -2.80
C ALA A 147 6.11 -8.66 -4.23
N ALA A 148 5.56 -7.46 -4.40
CA ALA A 148 5.11 -6.97 -5.71
C ALA A 148 6.27 -6.78 -6.70
N ALA A 149 7.48 -6.50 -6.22
CA ALA A 149 8.67 -6.36 -7.05
C ALA A 149 9.32 -7.72 -7.35
N PHE A 150 9.50 -8.55 -6.32
CA PHE A 150 10.29 -9.78 -6.43
C PHE A 150 9.55 -10.92 -7.14
N PHE A 151 8.35 -11.28 -6.67
CA PHE A 151 7.68 -12.50 -7.18
C PHE A 151 7.30 -12.46 -8.66
N PRO A 152 6.95 -11.31 -9.27
CA PRO A 152 6.74 -11.26 -10.72
C PRO A 152 8.03 -11.10 -11.52
N SER A 153 9.18 -10.88 -10.87
CA SER A 153 10.47 -10.71 -11.53
C SER A 153 11.00 -12.05 -12.09
N PRO A 154 11.94 -12.02 -13.03
CA PRO A 154 12.56 -13.23 -13.57
C PRO A 154 13.67 -13.81 -12.68
N TYR A 155 13.92 -13.23 -11.49
CA TYR A 155 15.05 -13.59 -10.64
C TYR A 155 14.64 -14.62 -9.58
N GLU A 156 15.42 -15.70 -9.43
CA GLU A 156 15.24 -16.67 -8.34
C GLU A 156 15.79 -16.14 -7.01
N GLU A 157 16.79 -15.25 -7.08
CA GLU A 157 17.37 -14.56 -5.94
C GLU A 157 17.64 -13.11 -6.31
N ALA A 158 17.23 -12.16 -5.45
CA ALA A 158 17.47 -10.74 -5.64
C ALA A 158 17.42 -9.97 -4.32
N VAL A 159 18.14 -8.85 -4.29
CA VAL A 159 17.91 -7.82 -3.28
C VAL A 159 16.79 -6.91 -3.76
N VAL A 160 15.84 -6.62 -2.88
CA VAL A 160 14.74 -5.71 -3.13
C VAL A 160 14.90 -4.48 -2.24
N LEU A 161 14.97 -3.31 -2.83
CA LEU A 161 15.01 -2.03 -2.12
C LEU A 161 13.65 -1.35 -2.25
N CYS A 162 13.01 -1.11 -1.10
CA CYS A 162 11.76 -0.36 -1.00
C CYS A 162 12.06 1.04 -0.46
N MET A 163 11.62 2.07 -1.19
CA MET A 163 11.71 3.48 -0.75
C MET A 163 10.33 4.11 -0.91
N ASP A 164 9.80 4.63 0.20
CA ASP A 164 8.45 5.17 0.27
C ASP A 164 8.45 6.51 1.05
N GLY A 165 7.32 7.18 1.07
CA GLY A 165 7.08 8.28 2.00
C GLY A 165 7.08 7.75 3.42
N VAL A 166 6.13 6.90 3.73
CA VAL A 166 6.07 6.13 4.98
C VAL A 166 5.01 5.02 4.89
N GLY A 167 5.44 3.80 5.20
CA GLY A 167 4.55 2.64 5.39
C GLY A 167 3.87 2.63 6.75
N GLU A 168 4.03 1.55 7.50
CA GLU A 168 3.67 1.54 8.93
C GLU A 168 4.67 2.41 9.71
N TRP A 169 5.89 1.91 9.86
CA TRP A 169 7.03 2.63 10.44
C TRP A 169 8.16 2.81 9.43
N ALA A 170 8.43 1.80 8.62
CA ALA A 170 9.48 1.83 7.62
C ALA A 170 9.21 2.88 6.54
N THR A 171 10.26 3.60 6.17
CA THR A 171 10.30 4.58 5.07
C THR A 171 11.21 4.09 3.95
N THR A 172 12.24 3.34 4.30
CA THR A 172 13.14 2.63 3.40
C THR A 172 13.43 1.27 4.00
N SER A 173 13.46 0.23 3.18
CA SER A 173 13.83 -1.11 3.64
C SER A 173 14.52 -1.90 2.54
N ALA A 174 15.40 -2.80 2.95
CA ALA A 174 16.02 -3.76 2.04
C ALA A 174 15.63 -5.19 2.44
N TRP A 175 15.37 -6.01 1.43
CA TRP A 175 14.93 -7.39 1.56
C TRP A 175 15.78 -8.30 0.67
N VAL A 176 15.88 -9.57 1.03
CA VAL A 176 16.38 -10.62 0.13
C VAL A 176 15.22 -11.53 -0.23
N GLY A 177 14.94 -11.63 -1.53
CA GLY A 177 14.06 -12.62 -2.09
C GLY A 177 14.85 -13.85 -2.52
N ARG A 178 14.38 -15.05 -2.16
CA ARG A 178 14.92 -16.34 -2.61
C ARG A 178 13.80 -17.33 -2.81
N GLY A 179 13.57 -17.75 -4.05
CA GLY A 179 12.46 -18.65 -4.39
C GLY A 179 11.12 -18.07 -3.96
N ASN A 180 10.49 -18.63 -2.95
CA ASN A 180 9.20 -18.19 -2.41
C ASN A 180 9.29 -17.47 -1.04
N GLN A 181 10.47 -17.02 -0.65
CA GLN A 181 10.70 -16.35 0.64
C GLN A 181 11.21 -14.93 0.45
N LEU A 182 10.75 -14.03 1.31
CA LEU A 182 11.28 -12.68 1.50
C LEU A 182 11.82 -12.58 2.92
N THR A 183 13.06 -12.10 3.06
CA THR A 183 13.72 -11.91 4.35
C THR A 183 14.12 -10.45 4.48
N PRO A 184 13.64 -9.70 5.50
CA PRO A 184 14.08 -8.34 5.72
C PRO A 184 15.54 -8.32 6.16
N LEU A 185 16.32 -7.36 5.65
CA LEU A 185 17.71 -7.15 6.04
C LEU A 185 17.85 -5.99 7.02
N TRP A 186 17.29 -4.85 6.67
CA TRP A 186 17.28 -3.63 7.47
C TRP A 186 16.16 -2.68 7.02
N GLU A 187 15.84 -1.73 7.86
CA GLU A 187 14.89 -0.64 7.56
C GLU A 187 15.36 0.68 8.16
N ILE A 188 14.91 1.77 7.56
CA ILE A 188 14.99 3.11 8.11
C ILE A 188 13.58 3.48 8.57
N PRO A 189 13.38 3.72 9.88
CA PRO A 189 12.06 4.07 10.40
C PRO A 189 11.76 5.56 10.24
N PHE A 190 10.48 5.90 10.23
CA PHE A 190 10.00 7.27 10.41
C PHE A 190 10.57 7.89 11.71
N PRO A 191 11.01 9.19 11.76
CA PRO A 191 10.72 10.21 10.75
C PRO A 191 11.75 10.34 9.61
N HIS A 192 12.77 9.53 9.56
CA HIS A 192 13.81 9.61 8.54
C HIS A 192 13.28 9.05 7.22
N SER A 193 13.07 9.91 6.22
CA SER A 193 12.46 9.50 4.95
C SER A 193 12.90 10.37 3.79
N ILE A 194 13.55 9.75 2.80
CA ILE A 194 13.90 10.41 1.53
C ILE A 194 12.62 10.73 0.74
N GLY A 195 11.60 9.87 0.79
CA GLY A 195 10.32 10.10 0.13
C GLY A 195 9.58 11.31 0.70
N LEU A 196 9.50 11.44 2.05
CA LEU A 196 8.91 12.62 2.67
C LEU A 196 9.74 13.88 2.43
N LEU A 197 11.07 13.79 2.37
CA LEU A 197 11.92 14.91 1.99
C LEU A 197 11.57 15.39 0.57
N TYR A 198 11.41 14.47 -0.38
CA TYR A 198 10.99 14.81 -1.72
C TYR A 198 9.59 15.45 -1.74
N SER A 199 8.65 14.93 -0.98
CA SER A 199 7.33 15.52 -0.83
C SER A 199 7.36 16.92 -0.18
N ALA A 200 8.26 17.15 0.78
CA ALA A 200 8.46 18.48 1.38
C ALA A 200 8.93 19.50 0.34
N PHE A 201 9.90 19.16 -0.50
CA PHE A 201 10.33 20.02 -1.61
C PHE A 201 9.25 20.19 -2.67
N THR A 202 8.47 19.15 -2.95
CA THR A 202 7.32 19.23 -3.85
C THR A 202 6.32 20.28 -3.35
N TYR A 203 5.98 20.23 -2.06
CA TYR A 203 5.11 21.23 -1.44
C TYR A 203 5.73 22.63 -1.47
N TYR A 204 7.01 22.77 -1.09
CA TYR A 204 7.72 24.04 -1.06
C TYR A 204 7.77 24.71 -2.42
N THR A 205 7.88 23.95 -3.51
CA THR A 205 7.87 24.48 -4.88
C THR A 205 6.47 24.75 -5.43
N GLY A 206 5.42 24.60 -4.60
CA GLY A 206 4.04 24.95 -4.95
C GLY A 206 3.25 23.86 -5.67
N PHE A 207 3.78 22.63 -5.73
CA PHE A 207 3.06 21.49 -6.30
C PHE A 207 2.29 20.72 -5.24
N LYS A 208 1.24 20.01 -5.68
CA LYS A 208 0.44 19.17 -4.79
C LYS A 208 1.20 17.87 -4.49
N VAL A 209 1.41 17.59 -3.20
CA VAL A 209 1.99 16.32 -2.71
C VAL A 209 1.11 15.11 -3.12
N ASN A 210 1.72 13.96 -3.30
CA ASN A 210 1.14 12.69 -3.80
C ASN A 210 0.66 12.73 -5.26
N SER A 211 0.92 13.81 -5.96
CA SER A 211 0.59 13.91 -7.40
C SER A 211 1.43 14.95 -8.14
N GLY A 212 2.38 15.57 -7.47
CA GLY A 212 3.22 16.63 -8.02
C GLY A 212 4.72 16.31 -8.04
N GLU A 213 5.14 15.22 -7.39
CA GLU A 213 6.53 14.79 -7.31
C GLU A 213 7.13 14.60 -8.71
N TYR A 214 6.42 13.93 -9.61
CA TYR A 214 6.87 13.76 -11.00
C TYR A 214 6.94 15.08 -11.79
N LYS A 215 6.16 16.10 -11.40
CA LYS A 215 6.22 17.44 -12.02
C LYS A 215 7.48 18.18 -11.57
N VAL A 216 7.87 18.05 -10.28
CA VAL A 216 9.13 18.57 -9.77
C VAL A 216 10.30 17.89 -10.47
N MET A 217 10.25 16.56 -10.64
CA MET A 217 11.23 15.80 -11.40
C MET A 217 11.33 16.30 -12.86
N GLY A 218 10.20 16.53 -13.52
CA GLY A 218 10.17 17.07 -14.89
C GLY A 218 10.65 18.51 -14.98
N LEU A 219 10.58 19.30 -13.91
CA LEU A 219 11.07 20.69 -13.85
C LEU A 219 12.59 20.75 -13.57
N ALA A 220 13.12 19.77 -12.86
CA ALA A 220 14.52 19.76 -12.40
C ALA A 220 15.55 20.00 -13.51
N PRO A 221 15.44 19.44 -14.74
CA PRO A 221 16.40 19.68 -15.82
C PRO A 221 16.52 21.13 -16.29
N TYR A 222 15.52 21.97 -15.99
CA TYR A 222 15.51 23.40 -16.35
C TYR A 222 16.15 24.28 -15.26
N GLY A 223 16.54 23.69 -14.14
CA GLY A 223 17.16 24.37 -13.00
C GLY A 223 18.68 24.20 -12.96
N GLU A 224 19.30 24.89 -11.99
CA GLU A 224 20.71 24.72 -11.63
C GLU A 224 20.81 24.09 -10.25
N PRO A 225 21.68 23.10 -10.00
CA PRO A 225 21.78 22.38 -8.73
C PRO A 225 22.53 23.19 -7.64
N LYS A 226 22.08 24.40 -7.35
CA LYS A 226 22.74 25.36 -6.43
C LYS A 226 22.72 24.92 -4.97
N TYR A 227 21.72 24.12 -4.57
CA TYR A 227 21.48 23.81 -3.16
C TYR A 227 21.95 22.43 -2.74
N VAL A 228 22.60 21.66 -3.61
CA VAL A 228 23.05 20.28 -3.33
C VAL A 228 23.88 20.25 -2.05
N LYS A 229 24.94 21.09 -1.96
CA LYS A 229 25.81 21.13 -0.78
C LYS A 229 25.02 21.50 0.50
N THR A 230 24.15 22.50 0.42
CA THR A 230 23.35 22.94 1.57
C THR A 230 22.42 21.82 2.08
N ILE A 231 21.83 21.05 1.17
CA ILE A 231 20.95 19.93 1.50
C ILE A 231 21.75 18.79 2.16
N LEU A 232 22.87 18.41 1.57
CA LEU A 232 23.74 17.36 2.11
C LEU A 232 24.35 17.72 3.46
N ASP A 233 24.73 18.99 3.66
CA ASP A 233 25.33 19.45 4.93
C ASP A 233 24.33 19.58 6.09
N ASN A 234 23.03 19.74 5.81
CA ASN A 234 22.05 20.13 6.84
C ASN A 234 20.79 19.27 6.92
N VAL A 235 20.48 18.48 5.90
CA VAL A 235 19.18 17.81 5.78
C VAL A 235 19.30 16.30 5.55
N VAL A 236 20.35 15.86 4.87
CA VAL A 236 20.58 14.45 4.52
C VAL A 236 21.91 14.01 5.06
N ASP A 237 21.90 12.94 5.86
CA ASP A 237 23.09 12.19 6.26
C ASP A 237 23.26 11.04 5.27
N VAL A 238 24.45 10.93 4.63
CA VAL A 238 24.75 9.97 3.55
C VAL A 238 25.83 9.00 3.98
#